data_54b584d28908a605fc2ce7f08a41d8a1
#
_entry.id   54b584d28908a605fc2ce7f08a41d8a1
#
_cell.length_a   1.000
_cell.length_b   1.000
_cell.length_c   1.000
_cell.angle_alpha   90.00
_cell.angle_beta   90.00
_cell.angle_gamma   90.00
#
_symmetry.space_group_name_H-M   'P 1'
#
loop_
_entity.id
_entity.type
_entity.pdbx_description
1 polymer ?
#
loop_
_entity_poly.entity_id
_entity_poly.type
_entity_poly.pdbx_seq_one_letter_code
_entity_poly.pdbx_strand_id
1 'polypeptide(L)'
;MKHCGTQELETERLVLRRLSIDDSEMMYNNWASDRQVTQYLRWNAHRSWGETAETLNEWEKHYDDPAFYQWGITDRHTKVLFGTISLFPAPALKMGWHLNTERLGPAWEVGYALGRKWWNKGYATEALCTVRDYWFDTVGADWLAAVHANEN
;
A
#
# COMPACT_ATOMS: atom_id res chain seq x y z
N MET A 1 4.56 8.06 -18.67
CA MET A 1 3.85 7.32 -17.62
C MET A 1 2.48 6.91 -18.13
N LYS A 2 2.15 5.65 -17.98
CA LYS A 2 0.83 5.12 -18.34
C LYS A 2 0.32 4.27 -17.17
N HIS A 3 -0.78 4.69 -16.55
CA HIS A 3 -1.38 3.92 -15.46
C HIS A 3 -1.85 2.54 -15.91
N CYS A 4 -1.53 1.53 -15.12
CA CYS A 4 -1.81 0.12 -15.40
C CYS A 4 -2.68 -0.56 -14.32
N GLY A 5 -3.05 0.18 -13.28
CA GLY A 5 -3.85 -0.32 -12.16
C GLY A 5 -3.11 -1.30 -11.25
N THR A 6 -3.84 -1.87 -10.33
CA THR A 6 -3.31 -2.88 -9.41
C THR A 6 -3.21 -4.22 -10.12
N GLN A 7 -2.00 -4.60 -10.52
CA GLN A 7 -1.71 -5.92 -11.08
C GLN A 7 -1.06 -6.80 -10.01
N GLU A 8 -1.26 -8.12 -10.10
CA GLU A 8 -0.61 -9.06 -9.19
C GLU A 8 0.91 -9.05 -9.39
N LEU A 9 1.66 -8.95 -8.30
CA LEU A 9 3.11 -8.94 -8.28
C LEU A 9 3.60 -10.06 -7.37
N GLU A 10 4.63 -10.77 -7.80
CA GLU A 10 5.22 -11.87 -7.03
C GLU A 10 6.67 -11.58 -6.68
N THR A 11 7.06 -12.00 -5.49
CA THR A 11 8.45 -12.01 -5.02
C THR A 11 8.83 -13.39 -4.52
N GLU A 12 10.02 -13.57 -3.97
CA GLU A 12 10.45 -14.83 -3.39
C GLU A 12 9.50 -15.34 -2.29
N ARG A 13 9.06 -14.44 -1.40
CA ARG A 13 8.22 -14.80 -0.23
C ARG A 13 6.78 -14.29 -0.31
N LEU A 14 6.48 -13.37 -1.20
CA LEU A 14 5.23 -12.61 -1.21
C LEU A 14 4.45 -12.75 -2.51
N VAL A 15 3.14 -12.64 -2.41
CA VAL A 15 2.25 -12.30 -3.50
C VAL A 15 1.51 -11.01 -3.11
N LEU A 16 1.64 -9.98 -3.93
CA LEU A 16 0.90 -8.73 -3.81
C LEU A 16 -0.29 -8.82 -4.75
N ARG A 17 -1.50 -8.78 -4.22
CA ARG A 17 -2.73 -8.99 -4.98
C ARG A 17 -3.83 -7.99 -4.63
N ARG A 18 -4.84 -7.91 -5.47
CA ARG A 18 -6.05 -7.17 -5.14
C ARG A 18 -6.72 -7.76 -3.90
N LEU A 19 -7.37 -6.90 -3.15
CA LEU A 19 -8.14 -7.25 -1.96
C LEU A 19 -9.63 -7.33 -2.29
N SER A 20 -10.36 -8.12 -1.53
CA SER A 20 -11.80 -8.23 -1.61
C SER A 20 -12.42 -8.20 -0.22
N ILE A 21 -13.76 -8.14 -0.16
CA ILE A 21 -14.49 -8.20 1.11
C ILE A 21 -14.20 -9.50 1.88
N ASP A 22 -13.85 -10.58 1.19
CA ASP A 22 -13.48 -11.87 1.80
C ASP A 22 -12.19 -11.78 2.64
N ASP A 23 -11.40 -10.75 2.45
CA ASP A 23 -10.17 -10.49 3.20
C ASP A 23 -10.42 -9.76 4.54
N SER A 24 -11.66 -9.40 4.86
CA SER A 24 -11.96 -8.53 6.00
C SER A 24 -11.56 -9.13 7.34
N GLU A 25 -11.71 -10.43 7.55
CA GLU A 25 -11.32 -11.09 8.78
C GLU A 25 -9.81 -11.04 9.00
N MET A 26 -9.02 -11.43 8.02
CA MET A 26 -7.55 -11.39 8.12
C MET A 26 -7.04 -9.97 8.27
N MET A 27 -7.57 -9.02 7.49
CA MET A 27 -7.19 -7.62 7.58
C MET A 27 -7.48 -7.05 8.97
N TYR A 28 -8.68 -7.26 9.48
CA TYR A 28 -9.07 -6.79 10.81
C TYR A 28 -8.18 -7.39 11.90
N ASN A 29 -8.02 -8.71 11.92
CA ASN A 29 -7.28 -9.43 12.96
C ASN A 29 -5.77 -9.18 12.89
N ASN A 30 -5.19 -9.07 11.69
CA ASN A 30 -3.75 -9.03 11.55
C ASN A 30 -3.16 -7.63 11.71
N TRP A 31 -3.89 -6.56 11.33
CA TRP A 31 -3.35 -5.20 11.51
C TRP A 31 -4.38 -4.08 11.66
N ALA A 32 -5.55 -4.14 11.01
CA ALA A 32 -6.45 -2.99 10.92
C ALA A 32 -7.05 -2.57 12.26
N SER A 33 -7.21 -3.50 13.19
CA SER A 33 -7.68 -3.24 14.56
C SER A 33 -6.56 -2.87 15.54
N ASP A 34 -5.32 -2.94 15.12
CA ASP A 34 -4.16 -2.75 16.00
C ASP A 34 -3.74 -1.28 16.05
N ARG A 35 -3.93 -0.64 17.21
CA ARG A 35 -3.55 0.76 17.42
C ARG A 35 -2.05 1.03 17.26
N GLN A 36 -1.20 0.06 17.55
CA GLN A 36 0.24 0.20 17.41
C GLN A 36 0.66 0.19 15.94
N VAL A 37 -0.09 -0.48 15.08
CA VAL A 37 0.11 -0.42 13.63
C VAL A 37 -0.39 0.91 13.08
N THR A 38 -1.60 1.31 13.47
CA THR A 38 -2.28 2.47 12.86
C THR A 38 -1.84 3.82 13.41
N GLN A 39 -1.11 3.89 14.52
CA GLN A 39 -0.72 5.17 15.15
C GLN A 39 0.09 6.10 14.23
N TYR A 40 0.82 5.55 13.26
CA TYR A 40 1.60 6.33 12.28
C TYR A 40 0.93 6.40 10.91
N LEU A 41 -0.28 5.87 10.78
CA LEU A 41 -1.05 5.89 9.54
C LEU A 41 -2.02 7.08 9.52
N ARG A 42 -2.58 7.34 8.34
CA ARG A 42 -3.55 8.44 8.14
C ARG A 42 -4.97 8.07 8.53
N TRP A 43 -5.18 6.86 9.04
CA TRP A 43 -6.48 6.36 9.47
C TRP A 43 -6.38 5.69 10.85
N ASN A 44 -7.50 5.63 11.56
CA ASN A 44 -7.57 5.05 12.90
C ASN A 44 -7.81 3.55 12.86
N ALA A 45 -7.43 2.85 13.94
CA ALA A 45 -7.72 1.44 14.09
C ALA A 45 -9.22 1.16 13.91
N HIS A 46 -9.54 0.14 13.12
CA HIS A 46 -10.92 -0.30 12.93
C HIS A 46 -11.50 -0.87 14.23
N ARG A 47 -12.76 -0.57 14.51
CA ARG A 47 -13.46 -0.99 15.72
C ARG A 47 -14.21 -2.29 15.56
N SER A 48 -14.46 -2.71 14.32
CA SER A 48 -15.24 -3.90 13.98
C SER A 48 -14.84 -4.46 12.62
N TRP A 49 -15.15 -5.72 12.39
CA TRP A 49 -15.03 -6.32 11.05
C TRP A 49 -15.87 -5.61 9.99
N GLY A 50 -17.04 -5.08 10.40
CA GLY A 50 -17.90 -4.30 9.51
C GLY A 50 -17.20 -3.07 8.97
N GLU A 51 -16.42 -2.38 9.78
CA GLU A 51 -15.63 -1.21 9.37
C GLU A 51 -14.55 -1.62 8.34
N THR A 52 -13.86 -2.72 8.57
CA THR A 52 -12.89 -3.28 7.61
C THR A 52 -13.57 -3.73 6.33
N ALA A 53 -14.72 -4.40 6.41
CA ALA A 53 -15.47 -4.84 5.25
C ALA A 53 -15.94 -3.65 4.39
N GLU A 54 -16.38 -2.56 5.01
CA GLU A 54 -16.75 -1.32 4.29
C GLU A 54 -15.55 -0.74 3.53
N THR A 55 -14.38 -0.69 4.17
CA THR A 55 -13.15 -0.21 3.54
C THR A 55 -12.80 -1.07 2.33
N LEU A 56 -12.81 -2.39 2.47
CA LEU A 56 -12.53 -3.32 1.37
C LEU A 56 -13.54 -3.22 0.23
N ASN A 57 -14.81 -3.05 0.56
CA ASN A 57 -15.85 -2.86 -0.44
C ASN A 57 -15.64 -1.57 -1.26
N GLU A 58 -15.19 -0.49 -0.62
CA GLU A 58 -14.82 0.74 -1.33
C GLU A 58 -13.61 0.52 -2.24
N TRP A 59 -12.58 -0.19 -1.78
CA TRP A 59 -11.43 -0.48 -2.63
C TRP A 59 -11.78 -1.35 -3.83
N GLU A 60 -12.64 -2.35 -3.66
CA GLU A 60 -13.10 -3.19 -4.78
C GLU A 60 -13.72 -2.38 -5.91
N LYS A 61 -14.48 -1.34 -5.60
CA LYS A 61 -15.12 -0.46 -6.59
C LYS A 61 -14.11 0.33 -7.43
N HIS A 62 -12.90 0.54 -6.90
CA HIS A 62 -11.87 1.33 -7.57
C HIS A 62 -10.89 0.51 -8.41
N TYR A 63 -10.89 -0.82 -8.32
CA TYR A 63 -9.92 -1.64 -9.05
C TYR A 63 -10.03 -1.59 -10.57
N ASP A 64 -11.14 -1.11 -11.12
CA ASP A 64 -11.28 -0.84 -12.55
C ASP A 64 -10.65 0.49 -12.98
N ASP A 65 -10.30 1.35 -12.04
CA ASP A 65 -9.55 2.57 -12.32
C ASP A 65 -8.07 2.23 -12.51
N PRO A 66 -7.49 2.52 -13.69
CA PRO A 66 -6.08 2.24 -13.94
C PRO A 66 -5.13 3.09 -13.07
N ALA A 67 -5.61 4.16 -12.44
CA ALA A 67 -4.83 4.97 -11.51
C ALA A 67 -5.01 4.57 -10.05
N PHE A 68 -5.70 3.48 -9.77
CA PHE A 68 -5.87 2.95 -8.41
C PHE A 68 -4.89 1.82 -8.13
N TYR A 69 -4.07 1.99 -7.08
CA TYR A 69 -3.00 1.05 -6.70
C TYR A 69 -3.11 0.70 -5.23
N GLN A 70 -3.66 -0.48 -4.95
CA GLN A 70 -3.85 -0.99 -3.60
C GLN A 70 -3.65 -2.50 -3.59
N TRP A 71 -2.58 -2.97 -2.98
CA TRP A 71 -2.28 -4.40 -2.87
C TRP A 71 -2.41 -4.88 -1.43
N GLY A 72 -2.93 -6.09 -1.29
CA GLY A 72 -2.74 -6.90 -0.10
C GLY A 72 -1.40 -7.61 -0.17
N ILE A 73 -0.67 -7.65 0.94
CA ILE A 73 0.59 -8.36 1.07
C ILE A 73 0.30 -9.73 1.68
N THR A 74 0.53 -10.79 0.91
CA THR A 74 0.28 -12.16 1.35
C THR A 74 1.57 -12.97 1.34
N ASP A 75 1.67 -13.91 2.28
CA ASP A 75 2.70 -14.93 2.23
C ASP A 75 2.44 -15.88 1.05
N ARG A 76 3.45 -16.09 0.23
CA ARG A 76 3.34 -16.89 -1.00
C ARG A 76 2.96 -18.33 -0.73
N HIS A 77 3.42 -18.91 0.37
CA HIS A 77 3.22 -20.33 0.72
C HIS A 77 1.96 -20.54 1.54
N THR A 78 1.76 -19.77 2.60
CA THR A 78 0.62 -19.92 3.52
C THR A 78 -0.64 -19.23 3.05
N LYS A 79 -0.52 -18.27 2.12
CA LYS A 79 -1.61 -17.39 1.65
C LYS A 79 -2.15 -16.44 2.72
N VAL A 80 -1.50 -16.34 3.86
CA VAL A 80 -1.91 -15.41 4.93
C VAL A 80 -1.72 -13.98 4.47
N LEU A 81 -2.77 -13.20 4.55
CA LEU A 81 -2.78 -11.76 4.31
C LEU A 81 -2.36 -11.05 5.60
N PHE A 82 -1.30 -10.25 5.54
CA PHE A 82 -0.76 -9.61 6.74
C PHE A 82 -0.40 -8.13 6.60
N GLY A 83 -0.73 -7.52 5.47
CA GLY A 83 -0.47 -6.11 5.26
C GLY A 83 -1.03 -5.57 3.96
N THR A 84 -0.83 -4.29 3.76
CA THR A 84 -1.17 -3.56 2.53
C THR A 84 -0.03 -2.66 2.10
N ILE A 85 0.06 -2.43 0.79
CA ILE A 85 0.93 -1.42 0.19
C ILE A 85 0.15 -0.72 -0.92
N SER A 86 0.28 0.59 -1.03
CA SER A 86 -0.46 1.40 -1.98
C SER A 86 0.38 2.51 -2.59
N LEU A 87 -0.02 2.93 -3.78
CA LEU A 87 0.47 4.15 -4.41
C LEU A 87 -0.70 5.09 -4.59
N PHE A 88 -0.52 6.35 -4.22
CA PHE A 88 -1.58 7.36 -4.30
C PHE A 88 -0.98 8.73 -4.64
N PRO A 89 -1.78 9.63 -5.25
CA PRO A 89 -1.35 10.98 -5.47
C PRO A 89 -0.98 11.64 -4.14
N ALA A 90 0.24 12.15 -4.04
CA ALA A 90 0.67 12.86 -2.85
C ALA A 90 -0.16 14.14 -2.74
N PRO A 91 -0.89 14.37 -1.62
CA PRO A 91 -1.50 15.68 -1.38
C PRO A 91 -0.34 16.66 -1.34
N ALA A 92 -0.44 17.75 -2.10
CA ALA A 92 0.62 18.75 -2.31
C ALA A 92 1.69 18.66 -1.22
N LEU A 93 2.70 17.85 -1.46
CA LEU A 93 3.86 17.84 -0.62
C LEU A 93 4.35 19.28 -0.66
N LYS A 94 4.18 20.00 0.43
CA LYS A 94 4.91 21.24 0.68
C LYS A 94 6.37 20.83 0.82
N MET A 95 6.90 20.32 -0.29
CA MET A 95 8.31 20.00 -0.39
C MET A 95 9.00 21.34 -0.51
N GLY A 96 9.56 21.81 0.59
CA GLY A 96 10.52 22.90 0.60
C GLY A 96 11.81 22.55 -0.13
N TRP A 97 11.71 21.61 -1.05
CA TRP A 97 12.80 21.16 -1.91
C TRP A 97 12.57 21.83 -3.27
N HIS A 98 13.57 22.48 -3.76
CA HIS A 98 13.60 23.12 -5.08
C HIS A 98 13.58 22.08 -6.23
N LEU A 99 12.75 21.04 -6.10
CA LEU A 99 12.50 20.12 -7.19
C LEU A 99 11.62 20.84 -8.22
N ASN A 100 12.10 20.92 -9.43
CA ASN A 100 11.34 21.43 -10.55
C ASN A 100 10.23 20.43 -10.91
N THR A 101 9.13 20.47 -10.14
CA THR A 101 7.99 19.57 -10.29
C THR A 101 7.27 19.74 -11.64
N GLU A 102 7.49 20.83 -12.33
CA GLU A 102 6.96 21.04 -13.69
C GLU A 102 7.53 20.03 -14.70
N ARG A 103 8.75 19.53 -14.46
CA ARG A 103 9.38 18.50 -15.29
C ARG A 103 9.07 17.07 -14.86
N LEU A 104 8.71 16.85 -13.58
CA LEU A 104 8.57 15.52 -12.99
C LEU A 104 7.14 15.00 -12.99
N GLY A 105 6.16 15.79 -13.39
CA GLY A 105 4.75 15.42 -13.33
C GLY A 105 4.20 15.36 -11.91
N PRO A 106 2.95 14.89 -11.72
CA PRO A 106 2.32 14.85 -10.41
C PRO A 106 3.06 13.91 -9.45
N ALA A 107 3.14 14.34 -8.18
CA ALA A 107 3.75 13.56 -7.11
C ALA A 107 2.89 12.35 -6.74
N TRP A 108 3.53 11.19 -6.63
CA TRP A 108 2.92 9.98 -6.09
C TRP A 108 3.69 9.51 -4.87
N GLU A 109 2.97 8.96 -3.91
CA GLU A 109 3.50 8.50 -2.64
C GLU A 109 3.21 7.03 -2.45
N VAL A 110 4.16 6.29 -1.87
CA VAL A 110 3.95 4.92 -1.42
C VAL A 110 3.63 4.92 0.07
N GLY A 111 2.60 4.16 0.44
CA GLY A 111 2.26 3.88 1.83
C GLY A 111 2.10 2.38 2.06
N TYR A 112 2.44 1.92 3.26
CA TYR A 112 2.25 0.52 3.62
C TYR A 112 1.94 0.35 5.10
N ALA A 113 1.28 -0.75 5.42
CA ALA A 113 1.01 -1.20 6.78
C ALA A 113 1.21 -2.71 6.87
N LEU A 114 1.82 -3.17 7.94
CA LEU A 114 2.08 -4.58 8.24
C LEU A 114 1.64 -4.92 9.64
N GLY A 115 1.06 -6.09 9.83
CA GLY A 115 0.82 -6.64 11.16
C GLY A 115 2.12 -6.77 11.95
N ARG A 116 2.06 -6.49 13.27
CA ARG A 116 3.25 -6.48 14.15
C ARG A 116 4.06 -7.79 14.13
N LYS A 117 3.38 -8.91 13.99
CA LYS A 117 4.03 -10.23 13.91
C LYS A 117 4.99 -10.37 12.73
N TRP A 118 4.83 -9.54 11.73
CA TRP A 118 5.62 -9.56 10.49
C TRP A 118 6.66 -8.43 10.41
N TRP A 119 6.77 -7.61 11.45
CA TRP A 119 7.80 -6.57 11.52
C TRP A 119 9.21 -7.14 11.66
N ASN A 120 10.20 -6.37 11.23
CA ASN A 120 11.64 -6.69 11.35
C ASN A 120 12.08 -8.00 10.67
N LYS A 121 11.37 -8.40 9.61
CA LYS A 121 11.67 -9.62 8.84
C LYS A 121 11.98 -9.34 7.37
N GLY A 122 12.05 -8.06 7.00
CA GLY A 122 12.35 -7.63 5.63
C GLY A 122 11.15 -7.67 4.66
N TYR A 123 9.96 -7.99 5.11
CA TYR A 123 8.77 -8.06 4.25
C TYR A 123 8.39 -6.70 3.65
N ALA A 124 8.42 -5.62 4.44
CA ALA A 124 8.11 -4.29 3.94
C ALA A 124 9.08 -3.86 2.83
N THR A 125 10.36 -4.11 3.02
CA THR A 125 11.40 -3.82 2.02
C THR A 125 11.19 -4.63 0.75
N GLU A 126 10.88 -5.92 0.87
CA GLU A 126 10.61 -6.80 -0.27
C GLU A 126 9.39 -6.33 -1.08
N ALA A 127 8.29 -5.99 -0.39
CA ALA A 127 7.08 -5.44 -1.02
C ALA A 127 7.35 -4.09 -1.68
N LEU A 128 8.06 -3.18 -0.98
CA LEU A 128 8.39 -1.86 -1.49
C LEU A 128 9.26 -1.94 -2.75
N CYS A 129 10.28 -2.80 -2.77
CA CYS A 129 11.16 -2.96 -3.92
C CYS A 129 10.39 -3.41 -5.17
N THR A 130 9.49 -4.39 -5.03
CA THR A 130 8.72 -4.85 -6.19
C THR A 130 7.69 -3.83 -6.69
N VAL A 131 7.05 -3.08 -5.79
CA VAL A 131 6.14 -1.99 -6.16
C VAL A 131 6.90 -0.84 -6.81
N ARG A 132 8.08 -0.50 -6.30
CA ARG A 132 8.97 0.50 -6.91
C ARG A 132 9.34 0.11 -8.34
N ASP A 133 9.75 -1.13 -8.55
CA ASP A 133 10.15 -1.61 -9.88
C ASP A 133 8.94 -1.61 -10.83
N TYR A 134 7.78 -2.04 -10.37
CA TYR A 134 6.53 -1.93 -11.12
C TYR A 134 6.22 -0.47 -11.51
N TRP A 135 6.39 0.46 -10.58
CA TRP A 135 6.13 1.89 -10.80
C TRP A 135 7.03 2.50 -11.86
N PHE A 136 8.32 2.20 -11.79
CA PHE A 136 9.29 2.74 -12.76
C PHE A 136 9.31 2.00 -14.09
N ASP A 137 9.29 0.67 -14.07
CA ASP A 137 9.50 -0.14 -15.27
C ASP A 137 8.20 -0.39 -16.05
N THR A 138 7.08 -0.59 -15.38
CA THR A 138 5.79 -0.92 -16.01
C THR A 138 4.92 0.31 -16.23
N VAL A 139 4.74 1.12 -15.20
CA VAL A 139 3.96 2.37 -15.29
C VAL A 139 4.76 3.47 -16.00
N GLY A 140 6.07 3.41 -15.91
CA GLY A 140 6.97 4.37 -16.57
C GLY A 140 6.99 5.74 -15.88
N ALA A 141 6.87 5.75 -14.57
CA ALA A 141 6.94 6.99 -13.78
C ALA A 141 8.39 7.45 -13.59
N ASP A 142 8.59 8.74 -13.37
CA ASP A 142 9.93 9.33 -13.21
C ASP A 142 10.37 9.38 -11.74
N TRP A 143 9.43 9.37 -10.79
CA TRP A 143 9.74 9.47 -9.37
C TRP A 143 8.62 8.92 -8.47
N LEU A 144 8.98 8.67 -7.21
CA LEU A 144 8.09 8.18 -6.17
C LEU A 144 8.53 8.76 -4.84
N ALA A 145 7.59 9.23 -4.04
CA ALA A 145 7.84 9.73 -2.70
C ALA A 145 7.51 8.69 -1.63
N ALA A 146 8.22 8.74 -0.53
CA ALA A 146 7.88 8.01 0.68
C ALA A 146 7.96 8.97 1.87
N VAL A 147 6.95 8.93 2.72
CA VAL A 147 6.87 9.79 3.91
C VAL A 147 6.69 8.91 5.14
N HIS A 148 7.39 9.25 6.20
CA HIS A 148 7.23 8.58 7.50
C HIS A 148 7.10 9.62 8.62
N ALA A 149 6.49 9.23 9.73
CA ALA A 149 6.47 10.05 10.93
C ALA A 149 7.89 10.14 11.54
N ASN A 150 8.26 11.30 12.07
CA ASN A 150 9.58 11.50 12.67
C ASN A 150 9.87 10.57 13.86
N GLU A 151 8.81 10.09 14.52
CA GLU A 151 8.86 9.19 15.67
C GLU A 151 8.85 7.71 15.31
N ASN A 152 8.80 7.42 14.02
CA ASN A 152 8.69 6.05 13.52
C ASN A 152 10.07 5.44 13.24
#